data_118439087dc6a6bb2e64f61cd55e0400
#
_entry.id   118439087dc6a6bb2e64f61cd55e0400
#
_cell.length_a   1.000
_cell.length_b   1.000
_cell.length_c   1.000
_cell.angle_alpha   90.00
_cell.angle_beta   90.00
_cell.angle_gamma   90.00
#
_symmetry.space_group_name_H-M   'P 1'
#
loop_
_entity.id
_entity.type
_entity.pdbx_description
1 polymer ?
#
loop_
_entity_poly.entity_id
_entity_poly.type
_entity_poly.pdbx_seq_one_letter_code
_entity_poly.pdbx_strand_id
1 'polypeptide(L)'
;QTPWHIREEGINSLKNGKTWYSPNRGFAQLREEIANYYARRFNISYEGKTQVLVTVGGSEAIDLAFRCLVSEGDEVIIPEPSFVCYEPLTHMAGGKAVIINTKAEDQYRLKADDLEKAITDKTKLVVLPFPNNPTGAIMEKADLEAIAEVIKKHDLFVLSDEIYCE
;
A
#
# COMPACT_ATOMS: atom_id res chain seq x y z
N GLN A 1 -19.25 -4.37 13.63
CA GLN A 1 -18.65 -5.54 14.32
C GLN A 1 -18.18 -6.55 13.28
N THR A 2 -17.09 -7.24 13.58
CA THR A 2 -16.60 -8.36 12.76
C THR A 2 -17.73 -9.39 12.53
N PRO A 3 -17.97 -9.86 11.31
CA PRO A 3 -19.00 -10.86 10.99
C PRO A 3 -18.90 -12.10 11.88
N TRP A 4 -20.07 -12.69 12.22
CA TRP A 4 -20.11 -13.78 13.20
C TRP A 4 -19.25 -14.98 12.80
N HIS A 5 -19.31 -15.41 11.55
CA HIS A 5 -18.55 -16.57 11.08
C HIS A 5 -17.01 -16.40 11.26
N ILE A 6 -16.49 -15.18 11.13
CA ILE A 6 -15.07 -14.88 11.38
C ILE A 6 -14.75 -14.98 12.88
N ARG A 7 -15.63 -14.43 13.73
CA ARG A 7 -15.47 -14.52 15.19
C ARG A 7 -15.54 -15.97 15.68
N GLU A 8 -16.46 -16.74 15.12
CA GLU A 8 -16.64 -18.15 15.45
C GLU A 8 -15.39 -18.97 15.12
N GLU A 9 -14.77 -18.75 13.97
CA GLU A 9 -13.48 -19.38 13.62
C GLU A 9 -12.34 -18.98 14.56
N GLY A 10 -12.30 -17.73 15.00
CA GLY A 10 -11.38 -17.30 16.05
C GLY A 10 -11.57 -18.07 17.36
N ILE A 11 -12.82 -18.25 17.80
CA ILE A 11 -13.16 -19.05 18.99
C ILE A 11 -12.77 -20.52 18.79
N ASN A 12 -13.07 -21.10 17.63
CA ASN A 12 -12.74 -22.47 17.29
C ASN A 12 -11.23 -22.72 17.26
N SER A 13 -10.46 -21.74 16.78
CA SER A 13 -9.00 -21.85 16.77
C SER A 13 -8.43 -21.98 18.18
N LEU A 14 -8.94 -21.19 19.13
CA LEU A 14 -8.55 -21.29 20.54
C LEU A 14 -8.98 -22.61 21.18
N LYS A 15 -10.24 -23.06 20.97
CA LYS A 15 -10.75 -24.34 21.47
C LYS A 15 -9.93 -25.53 20.95
N ASN A 16 -9.43 -25.45 19.71
CA ASN A 16 -8.60 -26.47 19.08
C ASN A 16 -7.11 -26.35 19.41
N GLY A 17 -6.73 -25.50 20.36
CA GLY A 17 -5.37 -25.34 20.82
C GLY A 17 -4.40 -24.74 19.78
N LYS A 18 -4.90 -23.99 18.79
CA LYS A 18 -4.05 -23.31 17.80
C LYS A 18 -3.40 -22.05 18.42
N THR A 19 -2.54 -22.25 19.42
CA THR A 19 -1.93 -21.19 20.24
C THR A 19 -0.40 -21.19 20.21
N TRP A 20 0.19 -21.78 19.17
CA TRP A 20 1.64 -21.80 18.93
C TRP A 20 2.10 -20.60 18.09
N TYR A 21 3.41 -20.44 17.96
CA TYR A 21 4.00 -19.43 17.08
C TYR A 21 3.59 -19.64 15.62
N SER A 22 3.18 -18.57 14.97
CA SER A 22 2.97 -18.56 13.52
C SER A 22 4.28 -18.37 12.77
N PRO A 23 4.38 -18.78 11.50
CA PRO A 23 5.50 -18.39 10.65
C PRO A 23 5.58 -16.88 10.49
N ASN A 24 6.80 -16.31 10.44
CA ASN A 24 7.03 -14.86 10.33
C ASN A 24 6.34 -14.20 9.11
N ARG A 25 6.12 -14.97 8.04
CA ARG A 25 5.43 -14.49 6.84
C ARG A 25 3.91 -14.70 6.88
N GLY A 26 3.36 -15.22 7.98
CA GLY A 26 1.99 -15.67 8.07
C GLY A 26 1.80 -17.11 7.60
N PHE A 27 0.65 -17.70 7.92
CA PHE A 27 0.32 -19.08 7.54
C PHE A 27 0.32 -19.28 6.02
N ALA A 28 0.89 -20.40 5.58
CA ALA A 28 0.99 -20.71 4.15
C ALA A 28 -0.39 -20.73 3.46
N GLN A 29 -1.39 -21.33 4.13
CA GLN A 29 -2.76 -21.39 3.61
C GLN A 29 -3.36 -20.00 3.43
N LEU A 30 -3.15 -19.06 4.38
CA LEU A 30 -3.65 -17.69 4.26
C LEU A 30 -2.98 -16.95 3.10
N ARG A 31 -1.67 -17.10 2.95
CA ARG A 31 -0.94 -16.46 1.84
C ARG A 31 -1.38 -16.97 0.47
N GLU A 32 -1.64 -18.26 0.38
CA GLU A 32 -2.16 -18.89 -0.84
C GLU A 32 -3.57 -18.38 -1.16
N GLU A 33 -4.45 -18.28 -0.15
CA GLU A 33 -5.80 -17.75 -0.35
C GLU A 33 -5.80 -16.27 -0.72
N ILE A 34 -4.86 -15.47 -0.20
CA ILE A 34 -4.66 -14.08 -0.64
C ILE A 34 -4.28 -14.05 -2.14
N ALA A 35 -3.31 -14.85 -2.55
CA ALA A 35 -2.92 -14.94 -3.97
C ALA A 35 -4.10 -15.38 -4.86
N ASN A 36 -4.85 -16.40 -4.43
CA ASN A 36 -6.05 -16.86 -5.13
C ASN A 36 -7.14 -15.79 -5.20
N TYR A 37 -7.31 -14.97 -4.14
CA TYR A 37 -8.25 -13.86 -4.14
C TYR A 37 -7.89 -12.84 -5.22
N TYR A 38 -6.62 -12.41 -5.30
CA TYR A 38 -6.16 -11.47 -6.32
C TYR A 38 -6.33 -12.02 -7.74
N ALA A 39 -6.06 -13.31 -7.94
CA ALA A 39 -6.27 -13.95 -9.23
C ALA A 39 -7.76 -13.95 -9.65
N ARG A 40 -8.67 -14.28 -8.73
CA ARG A 40 -10.11 -14.32 -9.00
C ARG A 40 -10.72 -12.92 -9.18
N ARG A 41 -10.29 -11.97 -8.34
CA ARG A 41 -10.96 -10.65 -8.26
C ARG A 41 -10.40 -9.64 -9.25
N PHE A 42 -9.09 -9.66 -9.45
CA PHE A 42 -8.38 -8.65 -10.22
C PHE A 42 -7.63 -9.21 -11.44
N ASN A 43 -7.67 -10.51 -11.66
CA ASN A 43 -6.90 -11.20 -12.72
C ASN A 43 -5.39 -10.92 -12.61
N ILE A 44 -4.88 -10.79 -11.38
CA ILE A 44 -3.47 -10.60 -11.06
C ILE A 44 -2.97 -11.87 -10.36
N SER A 45 -1.91 -12.47 -10.88
CA SER A 45 -1.33 -13.69 -10.33
C SER A 45 -0.13 -13.37 -9.43
N TYR A 46 -0.19 -13.83 -8.18
CA TYR A 46 0.92 -13.81 -7.24
C TYR A 46 1.26 -15.23 -6.79
N GLU A 47 2.53 -15.48 -6.48
CA GLU A 47 2.95 -16.70 -5.80
C GLU A 47 2.82 -16.50 -4.28
N GLY A 48 1.85 -17.16 -3.64
CA GLY A 48 1.58 -17.01 -2.21
C GLY A 48 2.80 -17.31 -1.32
N LYS A 49 3.70 -18.18 -1.78
CA LYS A 49 4.89 -18.60 -1.04
C LYS A 49 5.97 -17.50 -0.97
N THR A 50 6.16 -16.72 -2.02
CA THR A 50 7.29 -15.78 -2.17
C THR A 50 6.87 -14.32 -2.28
N GLN A 51 5.65 -14.02 -2.74
CA GLN A 51 5.18 -12.67 -3.05
C GLN A 51 4.08 -12.17 -2.10
N VAL A 52 3.71 -12.95 -1.09
CA VAL A 52 2.71 -12.55 -0.08
C VAL A 52 3.33 -12.58 1.31
N LEU A 53 3.17 -11.48 2.04
CA LEU A 53 3.54 -11.33 3.45
C LEU A 53 2.30 -10.87 4.23
N VAL A 54 2.00 -11.55 5.33
CA VAL A 54 0.93 -11.16 6.27
C VAL A 54 1.55 -10.36 7.40
N THR A 55 0.98 -9.19 7.68
CA THR A 55 1.46 -8.25 8.69
C THR A 55 0.41 -7.99 9.77
N VAL A 56 0.82 -7.39 10.88
CA VAL A 56 -0.09 -6.92 11.93
C VAL A 56 -0.66 -5.55 11.53
N GLY A 57 -1.57 -5.57 10.57
CA GLY A 57 -2.20 -4.39 9.99
C GLY A 57 -1.41 -3.74 8.85
N GLY A 58 -2.08 -2.82 8.12
CA GLY A 58 -1.50 -2.11 6.98
C GLY A 58 -0.33 -1.21 7.34
N SER A 59 -0.32 -0.62 8.54
CA SER A 59 0.78 0.25 8.98
C SER A 59 2.12 -0.50 9.09
N GLU A 60 2.12 -1.76 9.53
CA GLU A 60 3.33 -2.59 9.52
C GLU A 60 3.76 -2.91 8.07
N ALA A 61 2.80 -3.19 7.18
CA ALA A 61 3.12 -3.43 5.77
C ALA A 61 3.80 -2.22 5.13
N ILE A 62 3.32 -1.02 5.40
CA ILE A 62 3.89 0.24 4.90
C ILE A 62 5.29 0.46 5.49
N ASP A 63 5.46 0.30 6.82
CA ASP A 63 6.77 0.45 7.48
C ASP A 63 7.81 -0.53 6.91
N LEU A 64 7.43 -1.79 6.73
CA LEU A 64 8.32 -2.79 6.13
C LEU A 64 8.69 -2.45 4.69
N ALA A 65 7.73 -2.00 3.88
CA ALA A 65 7.98 -1.59 2.50
C ALA A 65 8.96 -0.41 2.45
N PHE A 66 8.76 0.60 3.29
CA PHE A 66 9.66 1.76 3.35
C PHE A 66 11.07 1.36 3.79
N ARG A 67 11.20 0.58 4.86
CA ARG A 67 12.53 0.09 5.32
C ARG A 67 13.25 -0.80 4.30
N CYS A 68 12.51 -1.49 3.43
CA CYS A 68 13.11 -2.31 2.38
C CYS A 68 13.53 -1.51 1.15
N LEU A 69 12.83 -0.42 0.82
CA LEU A 69 12.97 0.29 -0.45
C LEU A 69 13.68 1.64 -0.32
N VAL A 70 13.58 2.30 0.85
CA VAL A 70 14.07 3.67 1.08
C VAL A 70 15.37 3.64 1.87
N SER A 71 16.35 4.38 1.40
CA SER A 71 17.65 4.61 2.04
C SER A 71 17.80 6.08 2.41
N GLU A 72 18.86 6.40 3.18
CA GLU A 72 19.16 7.78 3.57
C GLU A 72 19.34 8.68 2.33
N GLY A 73 18.54 9.75 2.29
CA GLY A 73 18.56 10.73 1.21
C GLY A 73 17.63 10.43 0.02
N ASP A 74 17.03 9.25 -0.04
CA ASP A 74 15.99 8.94 -1.02
C ASP A 74 14.73 9.79 -0.77
N GLU A 75 14.05 10.15 -1.84
CA GLU A 75 12.80 10.90 -1.78
C GLU A 75 11.60 9.99 -2.02
N VAL A 76 10.55 10.18 -1.20
CA VAL A 76 9.26 9.51 -1.30
C VAL A 76 8.19 10.55 -1.59
N ILE A 77 7.50 10.42 -2.72
CA ILE A 77 6.41 11.32 -3.09
C ILE A 77 5.12 10.86 -2.44
N ILE A 78 4.46 11.77 -1.73
CA ILE A 78 3.23 11.52 -0.96
C ILE A 78 2.18 12.56 -1.36
N PRO A 79 1.04 12.16 -1.96
CA PRO A 79 -0.07 13.07 -2.19
C PRO A 79 -0.79 13.35 -0.86
N GLU A 80 -1.09 14.62 -0.56
CA GLU A 80 -1.84 15.05 0.61
C GLU A 80 -3.09 15.86 0.21
N PRO A 81 -4.16 15.81 1.07
CA PRO A 81 -4.23 15.12 2.36
C PRO A 81 -4.31 13.60 2.20
N SER A 82 -3.64 12.87 3.10
CA SER A 82 -3.63 11.40 3.10
C SER A 82 -3.50 10.82 4.53
N PHE A 83 -3.38 9.51 4.65
CA PHE A 83 -3.23 8.86 5.95
C PHE A 83 -1.91 9.25 6.61
N VAL A 84 -1.97 9.58 7.88
CA VAL A 84 -0.90 10.24 8.65
C VAL A 84 0.41 9.46 8.80
N CYS A 85 0.45 8.18 8.44
CA CYS A 85 1.64 7.37 8.68
C CYS A 85 2.73 7.50 7.61
N TYR A 86 2.43 7.93 6.39
CA TYR A 86 3.39 7.87 5.27
C TYR A 86 4.59 8.78 5.48
N GLU A 87 4.37 10.04 5.85
CA GLU A 87 5.46 10.98 6.10
C GLU A 87 6.35 10.57 7.28
N PRO A 88 5.83 10.26 8.48
CA PRO A 88 6.65 9.78 9.59
C PRO A 88 7.43 8.50 9.27
N LEU A 89 6.83 7.53 8.59
CA LEU A 89 7.51 6.29 8.21
C LEU A 89 8.61 6.52 7.17
N THR A 90 8.42 7.48 6.25
CA THR A 90 9.48 7.90 5.33
C THR A 90 10.70 8.40 6.11
N HIS A 91 10.50 9.29 7.07
CA HIS A 91 11.59 9.81 7.91
C HIS A 91 12.24 8.73 8.77
N MET A 92 11.45 7.81 9.33
CA MET A 92 11.97 6.67 10.10
C MET A 92 12.81 5.71 9.25
N ALA A 93 12.56 5.63 7.96
CA ALA A 93 13.37 4.86 7.01
C ALA A 93 14.63 5.63 6.52
N GLY A 94 14.82 6.88 6.94
CA GLY A 94 15.95 7.75 6.52
C GLY A 94 15.67 8.55 5.25
N GLY A 95 14.48 8.44 4.68
CA GLY A 95 14.07 9.16 3.49
C GLY A 95 13.58 10.59 3.76
N LYS A 96 13.32 11.31 2.69
CA LYS A 96 12.73 12.65 2.67
C LYS A 96 11.35 12.59 2.02
N ALA A 97 10.32 13.06 2.70
CA ALA A 97 8.99 13.20 2.14
C ALA A 97 8.92 14.40 1.17
N VAL A 98 8.40 14.15 -0.03
CA VAL A 98 8.08 15.17 -1.04
C VAL A 98 6.57 15.22 -1.17
N ILE A 99 5.97 16.26 -0.61
CA ILE A 99 4.51 16.37 -0.52
C ILE A 99 3.93 17.02 -1.78
N ILE A 100 2.94 16.38 -2.38
CA ILE A 100 2.10 16.97 -3.42
C ILE A 100 0.75 17.31 -2.81
N ASN A 101 0.46 18.60 -2.66
CA ASN A 101 -0.83 19.05 -2.16
C ASN A 101 -1.89 18.92 -3.25
N THR A 102 -2.73 17.91 -3.16
CA THR A 102 -3.89 17.75 -4.03
C THR A 102 -4.99 18.73 -3.68
N LYS A 103 -5.84 19.08 -4.65
CA LYS A 103 -6.79 20.19 -4.51
C LYS A 103 -8.24 19.72 -4.56
N ALA A 104 -9.10 20.37 -3.79
CA ALA A 104 -10.54 20.09 -3.78
C ALA A 104 -11.19 20.32 -5.15
N GLU A 105 -10.74 21.34 -5.89
CA GLU A 105 -11.19 21.64 -7.27
C GLU A 105 -10.91 20.50 -8.25
N ASP A 106 -9.88 19.69 -7.98
CA ASP A 106 -9.50 18.50 -8.74
C ASP A 106 -10.00 17.20 -8.06
N GLN A 107 -10.95 17.31 -7.14
CA GLN A 107 -11.48 16.19 -6.37
C GLN A 107 -10.40 15.42 -5.59
N TYR A 108 -9.34 16.08 -5.18
CA TYR A 108 -8.16 15.53 -4.50
C TYR A 108 -7.46 14.40 -5.28
N ARG A 109 -7.57 14.38 -6.61
CA ARG A 109 -6.85 13.43 -7.48
C ARG A 109 -5.40 13.87 -7.65
N LEU A 110 -4.50 12.89 -7.71
CA LEU A 110 -3.11 13.14 -8.09
C LEU A 110 -3.03 13.31 -9.62
N LYS A 111 -2.47 14.43 -10.07
CA LYS A 111 -2.25 14.69 -11.49
C LYS A 111 -0.87 14.21 -11.94
N ALA A 112 -0.79 13.64 -13.14
CA ALA A 112 0.48 13.19 -13.74
C ALA A 112 1.49 14.34 -13.89
N ASP A 113 1.04 15.54 -14.28
CA ASP A 113 1.89 16.72 -14.41
C ASP A 113 2.49 17.17 -13.06
N ASP A 114 1.74 17.05 -11.98
CA ASP A 114 2.23 17.42 -10.64
C ASP A 114 3.19 16.36 -10.10
N LEU A 115 2.94 15.09 -10.42
CA LEU A 115 3.88 14.00 -10.14
C LEU A 115 5.20 14.20 -10.92
N GLU A 116 5.14 14.45 -12.22
CA GLU A 116 6.33 14.68 -13.05
C GLU A 116 7.20 15.84 -12.54
N LYS A 117 6.58 16.95 -12.11
CA LYS A 117 7.29 18.09 -11.55
C LYS A 117 7.96 17.82 -10.20
N ALA A 118 7.42 16.88 -9.42
CA ALA A 118 7.93 16.55 -8.10
C ALA A 118 9.11 15.56 -8.12
N ILE A 119 9.30 14.87 -9.24
CA ILE A 119 10.34 13.87 -9.41
C ILE A 119 11.72 14.51 -9.55
N THR A 120 12.68 13.96 -8.83
CA THR A 120 14.11 14.29 -8.94
C THR A 120 14.93 13.00 -9.16
N ASP A 121 16.23 13.15 -9.30
CA ASP A 121 17.17 12.01 -9.36
C ASP A 121 17.27 11.21 -8.05
N LYS A 122 16.69 11.72 -6.96
CA LYS A 122 16.61 11.06 -5.65
C LYS A 122 15.27 10.39 -5.39
N THR A 123 14.28 10.60 -6.25
CA THR A 123 12.95 10.02 -6.08
C THR A 123 13.03 8.51 -6.23
N LYS A 124 12.57 7.78 -5.21
CA LYS A 124 12.62 6.33 -5.13
C LYS A 124 11.25 5.69 -5.18
N LEU A 125 10.28 6.29 -4.51
CA LEU A 125 8.98 5.70 -4.24
C LEU A 125 7.87 6.75 -4.40
N VAL A 126 6.75 6.33 -4.95
CA VAL A 126 5.49 7.08 -4.98
C VAL A 126 4.46 6.32 -4.18
N VAL A 127 3.77 7.00 -3.26
CA VAL A 127 2.62 6.45 -2.53
C VAL A 127 1.34 6.77 -3.29
N LEU A 128 0.53 5.76 -3.57
CA LEU A 128 -0.81 5.89 -4.17
C LEU A 128 -1.88 5.40 -3.19
N PRO A 129 -2.39 6.27 -2.30
CA PRO A 129 -3.34 5.89 -1.25
C PRO A 129 -4.78 6.10 -1.73
N PHE A 130 -5.22 5.35 -2.71
CA PHE A 130 -6.57 5.47 -3.29
C PHE A 130 -7.31 4.13 -3.30
N PRO A 131 -8.62 4.12 -2.87
CA PRO A 131 -9.44 5.24 -2.35
C PRO A 131 -8.83 5.86 -1.09
N ASN A 132 -8.88 7.20 -0.99
CA ASN A 132 -8.07 7.97 -0.05
C ASN A 132 -8.76 8.18 1.31
N ASN A 133 -7.98 8.10 2.37
CA ASN A 133 -8.34 8.58 3.70
C ASN A 133 -7.52 9.87 3.97
N PRO A 134 -8.13 11.06 4.24
CA PRO A 134 -9.52 11.26 4.71
C PRO A 134 -10.51 11.73 3.64
N THR A 135 -10.10 11.97 2.40
CA THR A 135 -10.93 12.71 1.42
C THR A 135 -12.01 11.85 0.76
N GLY A 136 -11.85 10.53 0.74
CA GLY A 136 -12.68 9.63 -0.05
C GLY A 136 -12.41 9.71 -1.56
N ALA A 137 -11.38 10.43 -1.98
CA ALA A 137 -11.01 10.57 -3.39
C ALA A 137 -10.68 9.21 -4.01
N ILE A 138 -11.07 9.06 -5.26
CA ILE A 138 -10.74 7.91 -6.11
C ILE A 138 -9.99 8.40 -7.36
N MET A 139 -9.18 7.53 -7.93
CA MET A 139 -8.54 7.76 -9.23
C MET A 139 -9.32 7.01 -10.31
N GLU A 140 -9.62 7.69 -11.40
CA GLU A 140 -10.19 7.04 -12.57
C GLU A 140 -9.10 6.28 -13.36
N LYS A 141 -9.52 5.35 -14.21
CA LYS A 141 -8.58 4.57 -15.02
C LYS A 141 -7.63 5.45 -15.84
N ALA A 142 -8.13 6.52 -16.44
CA ALA A 142 -7.32 7.46 -17.23
C ALA A 142 -6.27 8.19 -16.38
N ASP A 143 -6.62 8.57 -15.14
CA ASP A 143 -5.68 9.19 -14.21
C ASP A 143 -4.55 8.21 -13.85
N LEU A 144 -4.91 6.96 -13.53
CA LEU A 144 -3.94 5.91 -13.18
C LEU A 144 -3.04 5.54 -14.37
N GLU A 145 -3.58 5.49 -15.60
CA GLU A 145 -2.79 5.25 -16.81
C GLU A 145 -1.76 6.37 -17.04
N ALA A 146 -2.17 7.64 -16.87
CA ALA A 146 -1.25 8.79 -16.98
C ALA A 146 -0.15 8.75 -15.91
N ILE A 147 -0.50 8.45 -14.66
CA ILE A 147 0.46 8.26 -13.55
C ILE A 147 1.42 7.10 -13.86
N ALA A 148 0.92 5.98 -14.36
CA ALA A 148 1.74 4.82 -14.69
C ALA A 148 2.80 5.10 -15.76
N GLU A 149 2.50 5.94 -16.76
CA GLU A 149 3.48 6.34 -17.77
C GLU A 149 4.61 7.18 -17.17
N VAL A 150 4.30 8.09 -16.24
CA VAL A 150 5.30 8.86 -15.49
C VAL A 150 6.18 7.93 -14.65
N ILE A 151 5.57 7.03 -13.90
CA ILE A 151 6.28 6.08 -13.03
C ILE A 151 7.23 5.19 -13.82
N LYS A 152 6.77 4.64 -14.94
CA LYS A 152 7.60 3.80 -15.84
C LYS A 152 8.76 4.58 -16.44
N LYS A 153 8.51 5.83 -16.89
CA LYS A 153 9.53 6.69 -17.47
C LYS A 153 10.71 6.94 -16.53
N HIS A 154 10.43 7.03 -15.23
CA HIS A 154 11.42 7.31 -14.19
C HIS A 154 11.86 6.08 -13.39
N ASP A 155 11.38 4.88 -13.72
CA ASP A 155 11.69 3.60 -13.05
C ASP A 155 11.48 3.64 -11.53
N LEU A 156 10.33 4.17 -11.08
CA LEU A 156 10.01 4.36 -9.68
C LEU A 156 9.24 3.18 -9.10
N PHE A 157 9.47 2.91 -7.80
CA PHE A 157 8.59 2.03 -7.05
C PHE A 157 7.25 2.70 -6.73
N VAL A 158 6.21 1.88 -6.59
CA VAL A 158 4.88 2.32 -6.15
C VAL A 158 4.46 1.53 -4.92
N LEU A 159 4.01 2.24 -3.90
CA LEU A 159 3.25 1.67 -2.80
C LEU A 159 1.78 2.02 -3.01
N SER A 160 0.98 1.03 -3.42
CA SER A 160 -0.46 1.18 -3.55
C SER A 160 -1.12 0.75 -2.24
N ASP A 161 -1.76 1.69 -1.55
CA ASP A 161 -2.56 1.41 -0.35
C ASP A 161 -4.03 1.32 -0.75
N GLU A 162 -4.54 0.10 -0.77
CA GLU A 162 -5.86 -0.25 -1.28
C GLU A 162 -6.82 -0.71 -0.18
N ILE A 163 -6.62 -0.23 1.06
CA ILE A 163 -7.44 -0.64 2.22
C ILE A 163 -8.95 -0.41 2.01
N TYR A 164 -9.33 0.49 1.12
CA TYR A 164 -10.72 0.84 0.81
C TYR A 164 -11.17 0.43 -0.60
N CYS A 165 -10.46 -0.49 -1.25
CA CYS A 165 -10.79 -0.90 -2.64
C CYS A 165 -12.05 -1.77 -2.76
N GLU A 166 -12.61 -2.27 -1.63
CA GLU A 166 -13.81 -3.13 -1.52
C GLU A 166 -14.90 -2.48 -0.65
#